data_8960bf25bcd899f5fe1ba3976f5d774b
#
_entry.id   8960bf25bcd899f5fe1ba3976f5d774b
#
_cell.length_a   1.000
_cell.length_b   1.000
_cell.length_c   1.000
_cell.angle_alpha   90.00
_cell.angle_beta   90.00
_cell.angle_gamma   90.00
#
_symmetry.space_group_name_H-M   'P 1'
#
loop_
_entity.id
_entity.type
_entity.pdbx_description
1 polymer ?
#
loop_
_entity_poly.entity_id
_entity_poly.type
_entity_poly.pdbx_seq_one_letter_code
_entity_poly.pdbx_strand_id
1 'polypeptide(L)'
;VAQALAAARAAHGPARLLMNIAGIGTARRIVGKDGTAAPLEDFRRVIEVNLVGTYNVTRLAAAEMIRLEPLADGERGVVVCTASVAAFDGQVGQEAYAASKGGVVSMTLPLARDLSQFGVRVCTIAPGLFLTPLMAELPQAVQESLAASIPFPKRLGKPEEFAHLAASIVENVSLNGEVIRLDGALRMAPR
;
A
#
# COMPACT_ATOMS: atom_id res chain seq x y z
N VAL A 1 15.22 -2.75 9.59
CA VAL A 1 13.84 -2.79 10.10
C VAL A 1 13.83 -3.11 11.59
N ALA A 2 14.35 -4.27 12.06
CA ALA A 2 14.27 -4.66 13.48
C ALA A 2 14.82 -3.59 14.43
N GLN A 3 15.99 -3.00 14.13
CA GLN A 3 16.57 -1.93 14.93
C GLN A 3 15.68 -0.68 15.00
N ALA A 4 15.04 -0.30 13.87
CA ALA A 4 14.15 0.86 13.85
C ALA A 4 12.89 0.62 14.69
N LEU A 5 12.30 -0.58 14.63
CA LEU A 5 11.16 -0.95 15.47
C LEU A 5 11.54 -0.96 16.97
N ALA A 6 12.72 -1.51 17.31
CA ALA A 6 13.22 -1.52 18.67
C ALA A 6 13.44 -0.09 19.20
N ALA A 7 14.02 0.81 18.39
CA ALA A 7 14.21 2.20 18.75
C ALA A 7 12.88 2.95 18.94
N ALA A 8 11.92 2.75 18.03
CA ALA A 8 10.59 3.33 18.15
C ALA A 8 9.87 2.86 19.42
N ARG A 9 9.93 1.56 19.71
CA ARG A 9 9.37 0.99 20.94
C ARG A 9 10.03 1.56 22.21
N ALA A 10 11.34 1.73 22.21
CA ALA A 10 12.05 2.30 23.36
C ALA A 10 11.65 3.76 23.61
N ALA A 11 11.39 4.53 22.54
CA ALA A 11 11.04 5.94 22.65
C ALA A 11 9.54 6.20 22.91
N HIS A 12 8.64 5.37 22.38
CA HIS A 12 7.20 5.65 22.33
C HIS A 12 6.33 4.53 22.91
N GLY A 13 6.93 3.44 23.36
CA GLY A 13 6.18 2.24 23.77
C GLY A 13 5.78 1.36 22.60
N PRO A 14 5.07 0.26 22.85
CA PRO A 14 4.67 -0.69 21.82
C PRO A 14 3.59 -0.13 20.92
N ALA A 15 3.74 -0.33 19.60
CA ALA A 15 2.78 0.11 18.60
C ALA A 15 1.63 -0.91 18.43
N ARG A 16 0.40 -0.40 18.31
CA ARG A 16 -0.81 -1.15 17.95
C ARG A 16 -1.27 -0.88 16.53
N LEU A 17 -0.74 0.15 15.90
CA LEU A 17 -1.03 0.51 14.51
C LEU A 17 0.25 0.45 13.70
N LEU A 18 0.22 -0.33 12.61
CA LEU A 18 1.25 -0.31 11.58
C LEU A 18 0.66 0.24 10.28
N MET A 19 1.29 1.30 9.76
CA MET A 19 0.98 1.86 8.44
C MET A 19 2.14 1.58 7.47
N ASN A 20 1.96 0.67 6.52
CA ASN A 20 2.92 0.40 5.45
C ASN A 20 2.65 1.34 4.26
N ILE A 21 3.30 2.49 4.22
CA ILE A 21 3.08 3.53 3.18
C ILE A 21 4.23 3.56 2.16
N ALA A 22 5.47 3.23 2.60
CA ALA A 22 6.65 3.33 1.76
C ALA A 22 6.57 2.45 0.52
N GLY A 23 7.03 2.98 -0.60
CA GLY A 23 7.11 2.26 -1.85
C GLY A 23 7.78 3.08 -2.94
N ILE A 24 8.26 2.37 -3.95
CA ILE A 24 8.85 2.95 -5.16
C ILE A 24 8.12 2.46 -6.40
N GLY A 25 8.15 3.26 -7.46
CA GLY A 25 7.64 2.88 -8.77
C GLY A 25 8.75 2.95 -9.82
N THR A 26 8.60 2.16 -10.88
CA THR A 26 9.39 2.28 -12.10
C THR A 26 8.45 2.17 -13.29
N ALA A 27 8.74 2.92 -14.35
CA ALA A 27 8.04 2.82 -15.63
C ALA A 27 9.07 2.40 -16.68
N ARG A 28 9.22 1.10 -16.88
CA ARG A 28 10.16 0.53 -17.86
C ARG A 28 9.52 -0.61 -18.62
N ARG A 29 9.46 -0.50 -19.95
CA ARG A 29 8.96 -1.57 -20.81
C ARG A 29 9.85 -2.80 -20.68
N ILE A 30 9.25 -3.99 -20.74
CA ILE A 30 9.96 -5.28 -20.69
C ILE A 30 10.97 -5.44 -21.83
N VAL A 31 10.70 -4.83 -22.98
CA VAL A 31 11.63 -4.76 -24.12
C VAL A 31 11.70 -3.31 -24.61
N GLY A 32 12.92 -2.81 -24.76
CA GLY A 32 13.21 -1.49 -25.33
C GLY A 32 12.92 -1.41 -26.84
N LYS A 33 12.90 -0.21 -27.39
CA LYS A 33 12.69 -0.01 -28.83
C LYS A 33 13.80 -0.65 -29.70
N ASP A 34 14.98 -0.83 -29.14
CA ASP A 34 16.15 -1.45 -29.73
C ASP A 34 16.15 -2.98 -29.59
N GLY A 35 15.10 -3.57 -29.03
CA GLY A 35 14.99 -5.01 -28.77
C GLY A 35 15.70 -5.48 -27.51
N THR A 36 16.32 -4.57 -26.72
CA THR A 36 17.01 -4.93 -25.49
C THR A 36 16.03 -5.25 -24.38
N ALA A 37 16.24 -6.38 -23.66
CA ALA A 37 15.46 -6.75 -22.49
C ALA A 37 15.71 -5.78 -21.33
N ALA A 38 14.67 -5.50 -20.56
CA ALA A 38 14.80 -4.69 -19.34
C ALA A 38 15.74 -5.38 -18.32
N PRO A 39 16.58 -4.64 -17.58
CA PRO A 39 17.40 -5.22 -16.53
C PRO A 39 16.53 -5.87 -15.45
N LEU A 40 16.82 -7.12 -15.12
CA LEU A 40 16.07 -7.86 -14.07
C LEU A 40 16.23 -7.18 -12.71
N GLU A 41 17.29 -6.45 -12.49
CA GLU A 41 17.56 -5.77 -11.23
C GLU A 41 16.55 -4.66 -10.94
N ASP A 42 16.03 -3.97 -11.96
CA ASP A 42 14.97 -2.97 -11.80
C ASP A 42 13.69 -3.62 -11.25
N PHE A 43 13.33 -4.80 -11.76
CA PHE A 43 12.21 -5.59 -11.26
C PHE A 43 12.45 -6.04 -9.81
N ARG A 44 13.62 -6.64 -9.53
CA ARG A 44 13.98 -7.11 -8.19
C ARG A 44 13.90 -6.00 -7.15
N ARG A 45 14.45 -4.84 -7.47
CA ARG A 45 14.45 -3.68 -6.56
C ARG A 45 13.03 -3.26 -6.15
N VAL A 46 12.10 -3.23 -7.09
CA VAL A 46 10.71 -2.85 -6.80
C VAL A 46 10.02 -3.90 -5.93
N ILE A 47 10.21 -5.19 -6.25
CA ILE A 47 9.68 -6.30 -5.44
C ILE A 47 10.28 -6.26 -4.04
N GLU A 48 11.57 -6.08 -3.91
CA GLU A 48 12.27 -6.07 -2.62
C GLU A 48 11.74 -4.93 -1.72
N VAL A 49 11.62 -3.72 -2.26
CA VAL A 49 11.14 -2.57 -1.47
C VAL A 49 9.65 -2.70 -1.15
N ASN A 50 8.81 -2.90 -2.18
CA ASN A 50 7.37 -2.77 -2.02
C ASN A 50 6.70 -3.99 -1.39
N LEU A 51 7.14 -5.19 -1.74
CA LEU A 51 6.51 -6.44 -1.32
C LEU A 51 7.25 -7.08 -0.14
N VAL A 52 8.55 -7.39 -0.34
CA VAL A 52 9.36 -8.01 0.73
C VAL A 52 9.50 -7.06 1.91
N GLY A 53 9.71 -5.76 1.66
CA GLY A 53 9.76 -4.73 2.70
C GLY A 53 8.48 -4.66 3.51
N THR A 54 7.31 -4.60 2.85
CA THR A 54 5.99 -4.59 3.51
C THR A 54 5.79 -5.84 4.36
N TYR A 55 6.06 -7.03 3.82
CA TYR A 55 5.99 -8.28 4.57
C TYR A 55 6.93 -8.29 5.78
N ASN A 56 8.18 -7.84 5.59
CA ASN A 56 9.19 -7.84 6.64
C ASN A 56 8.83 -6.91 7.81
N VAL A 57 8.30 -5.73 7.54
CA VAL A 57 7.82 -4.83 8.61
C VAL A 57 6.60 -5.43 9.30
N THR A 58 5.65 -5.96 8.53
CA THR A 58 4.41 -6.55 9.05
C THR A 58 4.70 -7.72 9.99
N ARG A 59 5.54 -8.70 9.59
CA ARG A 59 5.85 -9.86 10.43
C ARG A 59 6.52 -9.49 11.76
N LEU A 60 7.39 -8.46 11.74
CA LEU A 60 8.09 -8.02 12.95
C LEU A 60 7.17 -7.22 13.88
N ALA A 61 6.34 -6.32 13.34
CA ALA A 61 5.38 -5.56 14.12
C ALA A 61 4.29 -6.47 14.70
N ALA A 62 3.75 -7.41 13.91
CA ALA A 62 2.76 -8.37 14.39
C ALA A 62 3.30 -9.23 15.54
N ALA A 63 4.57 -9.67 15.47
CA ALA A 63 5.21 -10.43 16.54
C ALA A 63 5.33 -9.64 17.87
N GLU A 64 5.32 -8.31 17.81
CA GLU A 64 5.24 -7.45 19.00
C GLU A 64 3.79 -7.23 19.43
N MET A 65 2.87 -6.97 18.49
CA MET A 65 1.45 -6.72 18.78
C MET A 65 0.79 -7.88 19.52
N ILE A 66 1.08 -9.13 19.16
CA ILE A 66 0.49 -10.32 19.80
C ILE A 66 0.84 -10.48 21.29
N ARG A 67 1.86 -9.77 21.77
CA ARG A 67 2.29 -9.77 23.18
C ARG A 67 1.61 -8.70 24.02
N LEU A 68 0.82 -7.82 23.38
CA LEU A 68 0.13 -6.75 24.08
C LEU A 68 -1.14 -7.27 24.74
N GLU A 69 -1.53 -6.63 25.85
CA GLU A 69 -2.82 -6.88 26.45
C GLU A 69 -3.94 -6.57 25.44
N PRO A 70 -4.98 -7.40 25.34
CA PRO A 70 -6.07 -7.15 24.41
C PRO A 70 -6.85 -5.89 24.80
N LEU A 71 -7.33 -5.18 23.82
CA LEU A 71 -8.34 -4.12 23.94
C LEU A 71 -9.73 -4.72 23.93
N ALA A 72 -10.78 -3.89 23.77
CA ALA A 72 -12.13 -4.35 23.52
C ALA A 72 -12.15 -5.34 22.33
N ASP A 73 -13.07 -6.28 22.34
CA ASP A 73 -13.22 -7.36 21.35
C ASP A 73 -11.97 -8.27 21.19
N GLY A 74 -11.00 -8.19 22.09
CA GLY A 74 -9.77 -8.96 22.02
C GLY A 74 -8.73 -8.42 21.04
N GLU A 75 -8.92 -7.21 20.48
CA GLU A 75 -7.99 -6.61 19.53
C GLU A 75 -6.65 -6.27 20.18
N ARG A 76 -5.55 -6.62 19.50
CA ARG A 76 -4.19 -6.25 19.89
C ARG A 76 -3.51 -5.27 18.95
N GLY A 77 -4.01 -5.16 17.72
CA GLY A 77 -3.49 -4.21 16.76
C GLY A 77 -4.09 -4.34 15.37
N VAL A 78 -3.74 -3.38 14.53
CA VAL A 78 -4.16 -3.33 13.14
C VAL A 78 -3.00 -2.96 12.22
N VAL A 79 -2.92 -3.66 11.09
CA VAL A 79 -1.97 -3.39 10.00
C VAL A 79 -2.75 -2.84 8.81
N VAL A 80 -2.34 -1.67 8.33
CA VAL A 80 -2.86 -1.08 7.09
C VAL A 80 -1.75 -1.04 6.06
N CYS A 81 -1.91 -1.78 4.98
CA CYS A 81 -0.97 -1.82 3.86
C CYS A 81 -1.44 -0.88 2.73
N THR A 82 -0.48 -0.41 1.92
CA THR A 82 -0.76 0.43 0.76
C THR A 82 -0.42 -0.33 -0.52
N ALA A 83 -1.46 -0.74 -1.24
CA ALA A 83 -1.36 -1.26 -2.60
C ALA A 83 -1.40 -0.11 -3.63
N SER A 84 -2.09 -0.30 -4.72
CA SER A 84 -2.37 0.68 -5.78
C SER A 84 -3.45 0.13 -6.70
N VAL A 85 -4.18 0.99 -7.40
CA VAL A 85 -5.02 0.57 -8.54
C VAL A 85 -4.20 -0.16 -9.61
N ALA A 86 -2.90 0.09 -9.72
CA ALA A 86 -1.99 -0.62 -10.61
C ALA A 86 -1.89 -2.13 -10.30
N ALA A 87 -2.30 -2.58 -9.13
CA ALA A 87 -2.43 -4.01 -8.80
C ALA A 87 -3.52 -4.70 -9.65
N PHE A 88 -4.47 -3.93 -10.16
CA PHE A 88 -5.64 -4.41 -10.92
C PHE A 88 -5.59 -3.93 -12.38
N ASP A 89 -5.21 -2.68 -12.59
CA ASP A 89 -5.28 -1.97 -13.86
C ASP A 89 -3.88 -1.47 -14.27
N GLY A 90 -2.84 -2.34 -14.20
CA GLY A 90 -1.45 -1.97 -14.50
C GLY A 90 -1.28 -1.44 -15.93
N GLN A 91 -0.47 -0.40 -16.09
CA GLN A 91 -0.18 0.23 -17.38
C GLN A 91 1.13 -0.31 -17.99
N VAL A 92 1.32 -0.03 -19.27
CA VAL A 92 2.57 -0.37 -19.98
C VAL A 92 3.79 0.18 -19.23
N GLY A 93 4.74 -0.71 -18.94
CA GLY A 93 5.97 -0.39 -18.20
C GLY A 93 5.83 -0.46 -16.69
N GLN A 94 4.67 -0.86 -16.15
CA GLN A 94 4.44 -0.99 -14.71
C GLN A 94 4.52 -2.44 -14.21
N GLU A 95 5.10 -3.37 -14.95
CA GLU A 95 5.11 -4.81 -14.61
C GLU A 95 5.64 -5.06 -13.20
N ALA A 96 6.78 -4.47 -12.83
CA ALA A 96 7.37 -4.63 -11.50
C ALA A 96 6.50 -3.99 -10.42
N TYR A 97 5.98 -2.78 -10.68
CA TYR A 97 5.12 -2.07 -9.75
C TYR A 97 3.79 -2.79 -9.54
N ALA A 98 3.12 -3.17 -10.63
CA ALA A 98 1.86 -3.92 -10.60
C ALA A 98 2.02 -5.27 -9.89
N ALA A 99 3.09 -6.01 -10.18
CA ALA A 99 3.41 -7.27 -9.50
C ALA A 99 3.62 -7.08 -7.99
N SER A 100 4.39 -6.04 -7.58
CA SER A 100 4.62 -5.75 -6.18
C SER A 100 3.34 -5.38 -5.43
N LYS A 101 2.49 -4.53 -6.03
CA LYS A 101 1.23 -4.09 -5.43
C LYS A 101 0.14 -5.17 -5.50
N GLY A 102 0.15 -6.00 -6.55
CA GLY A 102 -0.66 -7.22 -6.63
C GLY A 102 -0.28 -8.23 -5.55
N GLY A 103 1.01 -8.40 -5.25
CA GLY A 103 1.48 -9.21 -4.12
C GLY A 103 0.96 -8.71 -2.77
N VAL A 104 0.96 -7.38 -2.54
CA VAL A 104 0.37 -6.78 -1.32
C VAL A 104 -1.13 -7.08 -1.22
N VAL A 105 -1.87 -6.94 -2.33
CA VAL A 105 -3.30 -7.29 -2.40
C VAL A 105 -3.50 -8.77 -2.03
N SER A 106 -2.74 -9.66 -2.67
CA SER A 106 -2.90 -11.11 -2.50
C SER A 106 -2.54 -11.60 -1.09
N MET A 107 -1.58 -10.97 -0.40
CA MET A 107 -1.20 -11.37 0.95
C MET A 107 -2.13 -10.80 2.04
N THR A 108 -3.01 -9.85 1.74
CA THR A 108 -3.88 -9.19 2.74
C THR A 108 -4.77 -10.20 3.48
N LEU A 109 -5.54 -10.99 2.76
CA LEU A 109 -6.46 -11.96 3.36
C LEU A 109 -5.74 -13.11 4.10
N PRO A 110 -4.68 -13.74 3.56
CA PRO A 110 -3.90 -14.72 4.31
C PRO A 110 -3.31 -14.17 5.61
N LEU A 111 -2.75 -12.95 5.59
CA LEU A 111 -2.23 -12.31 6.80
C LEU A 111 -3.34 -12.05 7.84
N ALA A 112 -4.50 -11.56 7.39
CA ALA A 112 -5.64 -11.32 8.27
C ALA A 112 -6.12 -12.63 8.93
N ARG A 113 -6.20 -13.72 8.17
CA ARG A 113 -6.59 -15.05 8.67
C ARG A 113 -5.58 -15.64 9.65
N ASP A 114 -4.29 -15.54 9.33
CA ASP A 114 -3.21 -16.04 10.18
C ASP A 114 -3.15 -15.29 11.52
N LEU A 115 -3.32 -13.97 11.49
CA LEU A 115 -3.21 -13.12 12.65
C LEU A 115 -4.50 -12.97 13.46
N SER A 116 -5.65 -13.41 12.95
CA SER A 116 -6.96 -13.27 13.61
C SER A 116 -7.01 -13.97 14.96
N GLN A 117 -6.39 -15.15 15.09
CA GLN A 117 -6.29 -15.88 16.35
C GLN A 117 -5.58 -15.08 17.47
N PHE A 118 -4.80 -14.09 17.10
CA PHE A 118 -4.06 -13.21 18.02
C PHE A 118 -4.73 -11.85 18.22
N GLY A 119 -5.87 -11.59 17.57
CA GLY A 119 -6.53 -10.29 17.64
C GLY A 119 -5.80 -9.18 16.87
N VAL A 120 -5.10 -9.49 15.78
CA VAL A 120 -4.48 -8.50 14.90
C VAL A 120 -5.18 -8.53 13.54
N ARG A 121 -5.69 -7.36 13.13
CA ARG A 121 -6.38 -7.17 11.85
C ARG A 121 -5.40 -6.72 10.76
N VAL A 122 -5.72 -7.02 9.51
CA VAL A 122 -4.95 -6.57 8.35
C VAL A 122 -5.91 -6.10 7.26
N CYS A 123 -5.76 -4.86 6.82
CA CYS A 123 -6.46 -4.32 5.67
C CYS A 123 -5.48 -3.64 4.70
N THR A 124 -5.90 -3.46 3.47
CA THR A 124 -5.11 -2.79 2.44
C THR A 124 -5.94 -1.71 1.76
N ILE A 125 -5.35 -0.52 1.60
CA ILE A 125 -5.91 0.52 0.75
C ILE A 125 -5.20 0.46 -0.60
N ALA A 126 -5.97 0.46 -1.69
CA ALA A 126 -5.47 0.56 -3.06
C ALA A 126 -5.85 1.94 -3.63
N PRO A 127 -5.00 2.96 -3.45
CA PRO A 127 -5.28 4.31 -3.93
C PRO A 127 -5.19 4.39 -5.45
N GLY A 128 -6.00 5.29 -6.02
CA GLY A 128 -5.88 5.78 -7.38
C GLY A 128 -4.84 6.90 -7.49
N LEU A 129 -5.20 7.95 -8.22
CA LEU A 129 -4.35 9.11 -8.43
C LEU A 129 -4.58 10.15 -7.33
N PHE A 130 -3.58 10.38 -6.50
CA PHE A 130 -3.61 11.31 -5.37
C PHE A 130 -2.61 12.44 -5.56
N LEU A 131 -2.96 13.64 -5.11
CA LEU A 131 -2.08 14.81 -5.11
C LEU A 131 -1.04 14.68 -3.99
N THR A 132 -0.05 13.82 -4.24
CA THR A 132 1.13 13.68 -3.38
C THR A 132 2.18 14.73 -3.72
N PRO A 133 3.19 14.97 -2.87
CA PRO A 133 4.31 15.88 -3.21
C PRO A 133 4.94 15.56 -4.58
N LEU A 134 5.17 14.28 -4.88
CA LEU A 134 5.70 13.84 -6.18
C LEU A 134 4.75 14.18 -7.35
N MET A 135 3.44 14.04 -7.15
CA MET A 135 2.43 14.40 -8.17
C MET A 135 2.36 15.91 -8.37
N ALA A 136 2.54 16.69 -7.30
CA ALA A 136 2.52 18.15 -7.33
C ALA A 136 3.73 18.76 -8.10
N GLU A 137 4.83 18.00 -8.27
CA GLU A 137 5.99 18.40 -9.07
C GLU A 137 5.73 18.31 -10.59
N LEU A 138 4.69 17.58 -11.01
CA LEU A 138 4.33 17.46 -12.43
C LEU A 138 3.73 18.79 -12.95
N PRO A 139 3.91 19.10 -14.25
CA PRO A 139 3.26 20.24 -14.86
C PRO A 139 1.75 20.22 -14.66
N GLN A 140 1.15 21.39 -14.42
CA GLN A 140 -0.30 21.49 -14.13
C GLN A 140 -1.18 20.83 -15.21
N ALA A 141 -0.84 20.99 -16.49
CA ALA A 141 -1.56 20.35 -17.60
C ALA A 141 -1.57 18.81 -17.50
N VAL A 142 -0.49 18.22 -16.97
CA VAL A 142 -0.41 16.77 -16.73
C VAL A 142 -1.32 16.38 -15.57
N GLN A 143 -1.29 17.15 -14.47
CA GLN A 143 -2.17 16.93 -13.33
C GLN A 143 -3.65 17.01 -13.73
N GLU A 144 -4.02 18.01 -14.52
CA GLU A 144 -5.38 18.18 -15.03
C GLU A 144 -5.81 17.04 -15.96
N SER A 145 -4.92 16.58 -16.84
CA SER A 145 -5.16 15.42 -17.71
C SER A 145 -5.41 14.14 -16.90
N LEU A 146 -4.61 13.91 -15.88
CA LEU A 146 -4.77 12.77 -14.97
C LEU A 146 -6.09 12.88 -14.19
N ALA A 147 -6.40 14.06 -13.66
CA ALA A 147 -7.64 14.33 -12.93
C ALA A 147 -8.90 14.10 -13.80
N ALA A 148 -8.83 14.47 -15.08
CA ALA A 148 -9.93 14.28 -16.03
C ALA A 148 -10.27 12.79 -16.29
N SER A 149 -9.31 11.88 -16.06
CA SER A 149 -9.52 10.44 -16.19
C SER A 149 -10.32 9.83 -15.04
N ILE A 150 -10.46 10.54 -13.91
CA ILE A 150 -11.21 10.08 -12.74
C ILE A 150 -12.71 10.36 -12.96
N PRO A 151 -13.57 9.34 -12.93
CA PRO A 151 -15.01 9.52 -13.14
C PRO A 151 -15.65 10.52 -12.17
N PHE A 152 -15.46 10.34 -10.85
CA PHE A 152 -15.97 11.26 -9.83
C PHE A 152 -15.26 11.03 -8.49
N PRO A 153 -14.90 12.11 -7.78
CA PRO A 153 -14.89 13.51 -8.25
C PRO A 153 -13.80 13.73 -9.30
N LYS A 154 -14.03 14.63 -10.27
CA LYS A 154 -13.07 14.91 -11.37
C LYS A 154 -11.88 15.75 -10.88
N ARG A 155 -11.11 15.19 -10.02
CA ARG A 155 -9.87 15.75 -9.45
C ARG A 155 -9.00 14.65 -8.89
N LEU A 156 -7.73 14.93 -8.69
CA LEU A 156 -6.85 14.05 -7.92
C LEU A 156 -7.38 13.88 -6.49
N GLY A 157 -7.22 12.71 -5.92
CA GLY A 157 -7.52 12.44 -4.53
C GLY A 157 -6.64 13.29 -3.61
N LYS A 158 -7.16 13.68 -2.46
CA LYS A 158 -6.42 14.44 -1.45
C LYS A 158 -5.78 13.48 -0.44
N PRO A 159 -4.56 13.74 0.05
CA PRO A 159 -3.93 12.91 1.09
C PRO A 159 -4.82 12.69 2.33
N GLU A 160 -5.62 13.70 2.69
CA GLU A 160 -6.55 13.63 3.82
C GLU A 160 -7.66 12.58 3.61
N GLU A 161 -8.06 12.33 2.36
CA GLU A 161 -9.06 11.30 2.05
C GLU A 161 -8.49 9.89 2.26
N PHE A 162 -7.20 9.69 1.97
CA PHE A 162 -6.50 8.46 2.32
C PHE A 162 -6.38 8.28 3.84
N ALA A 163 -5.99 9.35 4.55
CA ALA A 163 -5.87 9.34 6.00
C ALA A 163 -7.21 9.06 6.68
N HIS A 164 -8.32 9.63 6.17
CA HIS A 164 -9.67 9.39 6.67
C HIS A 164 -10.08 7.92 6.52
N LEU A 165 -9.81 7.30 5.35
CA LEU A 165 -10.09 5.87 5.18
C LEU A 165 -9.22 5.00 6.11
N ALA A 166 -7.95 5.36 6.27
CA ALA A 166 -7.06 4.66 7.20
C ALA A 166 -7.57 4.74 8.65
N ALA A 167 -8.02 5.93 9.10
CA ALA A 167 -8.65 6.11 10.41
C ALA A 167 -9.92 5.26 10.53
N SER A 168 -10.77 5.25 9.50
CA SER A 168 -11.98 4.41 9.48
C SER A 168 -11.67 2.91 9.61
N ILE A 169 -10.58 2.43 9.00
CA ILE A 169 -10.11 1.03 9.17
C ILE A 169 -9.67 0.78 10.61
N VAL A 170 -8.99 1.74 11.23
CA VAL A 170 -8.54 1.60 12.62
C VAL A 170 -9.73 1.54 13.58
N GLU A 171 -10.70 2.42 13.41
CA GLU A 171 -11.86 2.57 14.29
C GLU A 171 -12.91 1.47 14.12
N ASN A 172 -13.04 0.91 12.92
CA ASN A 172 -14.06 -0.11 12.63
C ASN A 172 -13.45 -1.52 12.69
N VAL A 173 -13.59 -2.16 13.83
CA VAL A 173 -13.03 -3.50 14.11
C VAL A 173 -13.58 -4.62 13.21
N SER A 174 -14.71 -4.41 12.54
CA SER A 174 -15.26 -5.36 11.57
C SER A 174 -14.51 -5.35 10.23
N LEU A 175 -13.70 -4.31 9.96
CA LEU A 175 -12.85 -4.27 8.76
C LEU A 175 -11.59 -5.11 8.99
N ASN A 176 -11.56 -6.30 8.36
CA ASN A 176 -10.43 -7.22 8.43
C ASN A 176 -10.33 -8.07 7.14
N GLY A 177 -9.15 -8.20 6.59
CA GLY A 177 -8.88 -8.98 5.39
C GLY A 177 -9.32 -8.34 4.07
N GLU A 178 -9.73 -7.06 4.09
CA GLU A 178 -10.28 -6.38 2.92
C GLU A 178 -9.24 -5.51 2.20
N VAL A 179 -9.42 -5.40 0.90
CA VAL A 179 -8.67 -4.50 0.02
C VAL A 179 -9.62 -3.46 -0.55
N ILE A 180 -9.48 -2.22 -0.11
CA ILE A 180 -10.39 -1.14 -0.46
C ILE A 180 -9.75 -0.26 -1.54
N ARG A 181 -10.33 -0.22 -2.74
CA ARG A 181 -9.97 0.74 -3.77
C ARG A 181 -10.48 2.13 -3.39
N LEU A 182 -9.57 3.10 -3.36
CA LEU A 182 -9.88 4.50 -3.10
C LEU A 182 -9.45 5.32 -4.32
N ASP A 183 -10.29 5.35 -5.36
CA ASP A 183 -9.86 5.76 -6.68
C ASP A 183 -10.88 6.57 -7.50
N GLY A 184 -12.01 6.94 -6.92
CA GLY A 184 -13.05 7.67 -7.62
C GLY A 184 -13.63 6.92 -8.83
N ALA A 185 -13.67 5.59 -8.77
CA ALA A 185 -14.08 4.66 -9.84
C ALA A 185 -13.12 4.65 -11.06
N LEU A 186 -11.90 5.14 -10.90
CA LEU A 186 -10.88 5.09 -11.95
C LEU A 186 -10.59 3.65 -12.37
N ARG A 187 -10.47 3.45 -13.66
CA ARG A 187 -9.84 2.28 -14.28
C ARG A 187 -8.76 2.81 -15.21
N MET A 188 -7.52 2.43 -14.92
CA MET A 188 -6.37 2.96 -15.66
C MET A 188 -6.44 2.51 -17.12
N ALA A 189 -6.28 3.49 -18.04
CA ALA A 189 -6.07 3.16 -19.45
C ALA A 189 -4.73 2.41 -19.62
N PRO A 190 -4.56 1.62 -20.70
CA PRO A 190 -3.30 0.88 -20.92
C PRO A 190 -2.06 1.77 -21.03
N ARG A 191 -2.27 3.05 -21.34
CA ARG A 191 -1.23 4.11 -21.47
C ARG A 191 -1.76 5.45 -21.00
#